data_a0effa688ae8ec07c876a164f2c04f23
#
_entry.id   a0effa688ae8ec07c876a164f2c04f23
#
_cell.length_a   1.000
_cell.length_b   1.000
_cell.length_c   1.000
_cell.angle_alpha   90.00
_cell.angle_beta   90.00
_cell.angle_gamma   90.00
#
_symmetry.space_group_name_H-M   'P 1'
#
loop_
_entity.id
_entity.type
_entity.pdbx_description
1 polymer ?
#
loop_
_entity_poly.entity_id
_entity_poly.type
_entity_poly.pdbx_seq_one_letter_code
_entity_poly.pdbx_strand_id
1 'polypeptide(L)'
;MSSTPCAYGRPSRHKISICASSMTVITSKPCWTVILLKTSLACCIPMITSSKARNCASNKNTLWWQQLSRDIVRRFKSSKFGSREAVRTSLDSFPEKVAIQLNDTHPSLAIPELMRILVDIEGLSWEKAWDITSRTCAYTNHTVLPEALERWPVSMLNSILPRHLQIIYEINHRHLENVAKRFPGDSDRLRRMSMVEEEGEKRVNMAYLAIVGSHAVNGVAQIHSDILKRDLFHDFYEMNPEKFLNKTNGITPRRWLLLCNSALADVIAERIGEDWISHLDQLVQLKPLAEDPAFQRAVQTVKQENKMKVAQYLQKEYGVNVNPASLFDIQVKRIHEYKRQLMNALHIITLYNRIKANPRAPIVPRTIMIGGKAAPGYHMAKKTIKLICSVGQVINSDPIVGDKLKVIYLENYRVTLAEKIIPAADLSEQISTAGTEASGTGNMKFMLNGALTIGYS
;
A
#
# COMPACT_ATOMS: atom_id res chain seq x y z
N MET A 1 -30.34 -0.12 -57.28
CA MET A 1 -30.06 -1.53 -57.64
C MET A 1 -28.65 -1.83 -57.23
N SER A 2 -28.47 -2.64 -56.30
CA SER A 2 -27.41 -3.55 -55.88
C SER A 2 -27.18 -3.43 -54.37
N SER A 3 -27.74 -4.41 -53.72
CA SER A 3 -27.58 -4.73 -52.30
C SER A 3 -26.23 -5.39 -52.06
N THR A 4 -25.47 -4.89 -51.07
CA THR A 4 -24.30 -5.57 -50.54
C THR A 4 -24.59 -6.02 -49.12
N PRO A 5 -24.34 -7.28 -48.73
CA PRO A 5 -24.71 -7.80 -47.43
C PRO A 5 -23.70 -7.42 -46.34
N CYS A 6 -24.24 -7.08 -45.19
CA CYS A 6 -23.51 -6.83 -43.96
C CYS A 6 -22.81 -8.10 -43.47
N ALA A 7 -21.50 -8.10 -43.40
CA ALA A 7 -20.70 -9.19 -42.84
C ALA A 7 -20.70 -9.10 -41.32
N TYR A 8 -21.27 -10.12 -40.66
CA TYR A 8 -21.14 -10.34 -39.23
C TYR A 8 -19.68 -10.63 -38.87
N GLY A 9 -19.02 -9.65 -38.28
CA GLY A 9 -17.71 -9.86 -37.69
C GLY A 9 -17.82 -10.73 -36.43
N ARG A 10 -17.04 -11.82 -36.40
CA ARG A 10 -16.88 -12.65 -35.20
C ARG A 10 -16.36 -11.80 -34.01
N PRO A 11 -16.83 -12.03 -32.77
CA PRO A 11 -16.30 -11.33 -31.61
C PRO A 11 -14.83 -11.71 -31.42
N SER A 12 -13.96 -10.71 -31.48
CA SER A 12 -12.55 -10.83 -31.12
C SER A 12 -12.42 -11.32 -29.68
N ARG A 13 -11.67 -12.39 -29.49
CA ARG A 13 -11.25 -12.87 -28.17
C ARG A 13 -10.53 -11.72 -27.47
N HIS A 14 -11.19 -11.05 -26.54
CA HIS A 14 -10.50 -10.18 -25.62
C HIS A 14 -9.51 -11.03 -24.82
N LYS A 15 -8.24 -10.83 -25.10
CA LYS A 15 -7.16 -11.30 -24.23
C LYS A 15 -7.39 -10.62 -22.87
N ILE A 16 -7.85 -11.40 -21.89
CA ILE A 16 -7.83 -11.00 -20.52
C ILE A 16 -6.35 -10.86 -20.15
N SER A 17 -5.84 -9.63 -20.12
CA SER A 17 -4.55 -9.36 -19.54
C SER A 17 -4.69 -9.60 -18.03
N ILE A 18 -4.23 -10.78 -17.60
CA ILE A 18 -4.06 -11.08 -16.19
C ILE A 18 -3.00 -10.10 -15.69
N CYS A 19 -3.43 -9.11 -14.92
CA CYS A 19 -2.52 -8.26 -14.19
C CYS A 19 -1.83 -9.16 -13.15
N ALA A 20 -0.69 -9.73 -13.54
CA ALA A 20 0.19 -10.47 -12.65
C ALA A 20 0.74 -9.47 -11.63
N SER A 21 0.09 -9.38 -10.46
CA SER A 21 0.68 -8.73 -9.32
C SER A 21 1.94 -9.51 -8.97
N SER A 22 3.08 -8.85 -9.08
CA SER A 22 4.41 -9.40 -8.92
C SER A 22 4.54 -10.17 -7.60
N MET A 23 4.69 -11.48 -7.73
CA MET A 23 5.05 -12.39 -6.67
C MET A 23 6.56 -12.26 -6.46
N THR A 24 6.98 -11.59 -5.40
CA THR A 24 8.41 -11.51 -5.07
C THR A 24 8.74 -12.68 -4.15
N VAL A 25 9.37 -13.71 -4.70
CA VAL A 25 9.98 -14.79 -3.91
C VAL A 25 11.37 -14.32 -3.53
N ILE A 26 11.58 -13.99 -2.26
CA ILE A 26 12.91 -13.66 -1.75
C ILE A 26 13.52 -14.96 -1.22
N THR A 27 14.45 -15.52 -1.99
CA THR A 27 15.30 -16.64 -1.54
C THR A 27 16.60 -16.08 -0.99
N SER A 28 16.70 -15.92 0.33
CA SER A 28 17.96 -15.61 0.99
C SER A 28 18.39 -16.80 1.85
N LYS A 29 19.38 -17.56 1.35
CA LYS A 29 20.02 -18.75 1.94
C LYS A 29 19.18 -20.05 1.95
N PRO A 30 19.82 -21.24 1.95
CA PRO A 30 19.21 -22.50 1.47
C PRO A 30 18.14 -23.14 2.36
N CYS A 31 17.52 -22.41 3.29
CA CYS A 31 16.59 -22.98 4.27
C CYS A 31 15.20 -22.32 4.39
N TRP A 32 14.95 -21.14 3.82
CA TRP A 32 13.69 -20.42 4.04
C TRP A 32 13.03 -19.98 2.73
N THR A 33 11.78 -20.34 2.53
CA THR A 33 10.94 -19.74 1.50
C THR A 33 10.01 -18.75 2.19
N VAL A 34 10.32 -17.46 2.12
CA VAL A 34 9.41 -16.40 2.55
C VAL A 34 8.51 -16.04 1.39
N ILE A 35 7.22 -16.24 1.52
CA ILE A 35 6.23 -15.89 0.50
C ILE A 35 5.53 -14.62 0.96
N LEU A 36 5.90 -13.49 0.34
CA LEU A 36 5.19 -12.23 0.50
C LEU A 36 3.95 -12.23 -0.40
N LEU A 37 2.80 -12.36 0.20
CA LEU A 37 1.54 -12.38 -0.50
C LEU A 37 1.00 -10.95 -0.62
N LYS A 38 1.25 -10.33 -1.78
CA LYS A 38 0.64 -9.05 -2.17
C LYS A 38 -0.50 -9.32 -3.13
N THR A 39 -1.66 -9.64 -2.63
CA THR A 39 -2.88 -9.54 -3.45
C THR A 39 -3.67 -8.34 -2.98
N SER A 40 -3.58 -7.24 -3.69
CA SER A 40 -4.49 -6.14 -3.45
C SER A 40 -5.85 -6.47 -4.05
N LEU A 41 -6.82 -6.83 -3.21
CA LEU A 41 -8.24 -6.74 -3.53
C LEU A 41 -8.59 -5.33 -4.05
N ALA A 42 -7.79 -4.34 -3.73
CA ALA A 42 -7.93 -2.97 -4.20
C ALA A 42 -8.09 -2.85 -5.73
N CYS A 43 -7.63 -3.83 -6.52
CA CYS A 43 -7.90 -3.87 -7.96
C CYS A 43 -9.30 -4.38 -8.31
N CYS A 44 -9.99 -5.07 -7.39
CA CYS A 44 -11.32 -5.67 -7.61
C CYS A 44 -12.43 -5.00 -6.77
N ILE A 45 -12.10 -4.25 -5.74
CA ILE A 45 -13.04 -3.52 -4.86
C ILE A 45 -13.94 -2.50 -5.57
N PRO A 46 -13.56 -1.90 -6.72
CA PRO A 46 -14.45 -0.96 -7.39
C PRO A 46 -15.75 -1.55 -7.95
N MET A 47 -15.87 -2.85 -8.02
CA MET A 47 -17.12 -3.51 -8.47
C MET A 47 -18.04 -3.97 -7.33
N ILE A 48 -17.72 -3.66 -6.08
CA ILE A 48 -18.40 -4.20 -4.90
C ILE A 48 -19.78 -3.52 -4.61
N THR A 49 -20.26 -2.66 -5.48
CA THR A 49 -21.63 -2.13 -5.35
C THR A 49 -22.72 -3.13 -5.79
N SER A 50 -22.38 -4.22 -6.47
CA SER A 50 -23.33 -5.27 -6.80
C SER A 50 -22.97 -6.61 -6.12
N SER A 51 -23.98 -7.38 -5.71
CA SER A 51 -23.82 -8.70 -5.08
C SER A 51 -23.06 -9.68 -5.97
N LYS A 52 -23.24 -9.62 -7.30
CA LYS A 52 -22.52 -10.45 -8.29
C LYS A 52 -21.02 -10.16 -8.35
N ALA A 53 -20.61 -8.91 -8.17
CA ALA A 53 -19.19 -8.55 -8.23
C ALA A 53 -18.47 -8.88 -6.93
N ARG A 54 -19.13 -8.80 -5.78
CA ARG A 54 -18.61 -9.30 -4.49
C ARG A 54 -18.31 -10.79 -4.55
N ASN A 55 -19.24 -11.59 -5.09
CA ASN A 55 -19.06 -13.02 -5.28
C ASN A 55 -17.90 -13.36 -6.24
N CYS A 56 -17.69 -12.59 -7.30
CA CYS A 56 -16.61 -12.80 -8.24
C CYS A 56 -15.22 -12.52 -7.62
N ALA A 57 -15.09 -11.46 -6.84
CA ALA A 57 -13.83 -11.12 -6.15
C ALA A 57 -13.49 -12.15 -5.06
N SER A 58 -14.46 -12.58 -4.28
CA SER A 58 -14.30 -13.61 -3.26
C SER A 58 -13.92 -14.97 -3.88
N ASN A 59 -14.59 -15.40 -4.96
CA ASN A 59 -14.29 -16.66 -5.65
C ASN A 59 -12.86 -16.67 -6.24
N LYS A 60 -12.40 -15.59 -6.85
CA LYS A 60 -11.04 -15.50 -7.39
C LYS A 60 -9.99 -15.60 -6.30
N ASN A 61 -10.15 -14.89 -5.20
CA ASN A 61 -9.20 -14.94 -4.08
C ASN A 61 -9.15 -16.32 -3.46
N THR A 62 -10.29 -16.96 -3.25
CA THR A 62 -10.38 -18.31 -2.68
C THR A 62 -9.64 -19.33 -3.54
N LEU A 63 -9.83 -19.34 -4.86
CA LEU A 63 -9.14 -20.24 -5.76
C LEU A 63 -7.61 -20.06 -5.70
N TRP A 64 -7.14 -18.81 -5.61
CA TRP A 64 -5.73 -18.50 -5.45
C TRP A 64 -5.16 -19.05 -4.14
N TRP A 65 -5.86 -18.86 -3.02
CA TRP A 65 -5.42 -19.33 -1.70
C TRP A 65 -5.38 -20.86 -1.63
N GLN A 66 -6.40 -21.50 -2.17
CA GLN A 66 -6.46 -22.97 -2.24
C GLN A 66 -5.30 -23.55 -3.05
N GLN A 67 -5.02 -23.00 -4.22
CA GLN A 67 -3.91 -23.46 -5.04
C GLN A 67 -2.56 -23.18 -4.40
N LEU A 68 -2.36 -21.97 -3.88
CA LEU A 68 -1.07 -21.55 -3.29
C LEU A 68 -0.75 -22.35 -2.04
N SER A 69 -1.69 -22.46 -1.10
CA SER A 69 -1.47 -23.20 0.15
C SER A 69 -1.22 -24.67 -0.10
N ARG A 70 -1.96 -25.28 -1.05
CA ARG A 70 -1.71 -26.66 -1.48
C ARG A 70 -0.33 -26.81 -2.12
N ASP A 71 0.10 -25.89 -2.95
CA ASP A 71 1.43 -25.91 -3.59
C ASP A 71 2.55 -25.76 -2.54
N ILE A 72 2.36 -24.91 -1.53
CA ILE A 72 3.31 -24.73 -0.43
C ILE A 72 3.48 -26.04 0.35
N VAL A 73 2.37 -26.68 0.76
CA VAL A 73 2.42 -27.96 1.50
C VAL A 73 3.03 -29.04 0.62
N ARG A 74 2.62 -29.14 -0.66
CA ARG A 74 3.19 -30.08 -1.62
C ARG A 74 4.70 -29.90 -1.77
N ARG A 75 5.19 -28.66 -1.94
CA ARG A 75 6.62 -28.35 -2.04
C ARG A 75 7.37 -28.71 -0.77
N PHE A 76 6.79 -28.43 0.38
CA PHE A 76 7.38 -28.80 1.67
C PHE A 76 7.56 -30.34 1.77
N LYS A 77 6.56 -31.11 1.34
CA LYS A 77 6.60 -32.59 1.35
C LYS A 77 7.53 -33.17 0.29
N SER A 78 7.76 -32.45 -0.81
CA SER A 78 8.57 -32.91 -1.95
C SER A 78 10.06 -32.87 -1.67
N SER A 79 10.83 -33.66 -2.41
CA SER A 79 12.29 -33.59 -2.37
C SER A 79 12.81 -32.29 -3.01
N LYS A 80 14.05 -31.90 -2.65
CA LYS A 80 14.77 -30.78 -3.21
C LYS A 80 14.94 -30.86 -4.75
N PHE A 81 14.81 -32.04 -5.32
CA PHE A 81 15.01 -32.33 -6.74
C PHE A 81 13.69 -32.54 -7.52
N GLY A 82 12.55 -32.14 -6.96
CA GLY A 82 11.28 -32.16 -7.67
C GLY A 82 10.65 -33.56 -7.85
N SER A 83 11.06 -34.56 -7.07
CA SER A 83 10.37 -35.85 -7.03
C SER A 83 8.89 -35.65 -6.72
N ARG A 84 8.01 -36.39 -7.41
CA ARG A 84 6.58 -36.39 -7.14
C ARG A 84 6.22 -37.12 -5.85
N GLU A 85 7.12 -37.94 -5.33
CA GLU A 85 6.92 -38.66 -4.08
C GLU A 85 7.20 -37.79 -2.87
N ALA A 86 6.36 -37.91 -1.84
CA ALA A 86 6.53 -37.19 -0.60
C ALA A 86 7.74 -37.74 0.17
N VAL A 87 8.73 -36.87 0.43
CA VAL A 87 9.93 -37.21 1.20
C VAL A 87 9.73 -36.91 2.68
N ARG A 88 8.93 -35.86 3.01
CA ARG A 88 8.57 -35.52 4.39
C ARG A 88 7.17 -36.02 4.68
N THR A 89 7.07 -36.90 5.66
CA THR A 89 5.79 -37.45 6.14
C THR A 89 5.24 -36.65 7.32
N SER A 90 6.12 -36.03 8.15
CA SER A 90 5.71 -35.15 9.23
C SER A 90 5.70 -33.68 8.82
N LEU A 91 4.71 -32.94 9.30
CA LEU A 91 4.56 -31.48 9.13
C LEU A 91 5.07 -30.68 10.35
N ASP A 92 5.68 -31.32 11.34
CA ASP A 92 6.13 -30.66 12.58
C ASP A 92 7.12 -29.52 12.31
N SER A 93 8.04 -29.71 11.35
CA SER A 93 9.02 -28.71 10.95
C SER A 93 8.50 -27.72 9.92
N PHE A 94 7.21 -27.71 9.60
CA PHE A 94 6.63 -26.79 8.60
C PHE A 94 6.88 -25.31 8.95
N PRO A 95 6.64 -24.83 10.20
CA PRO A 95 6.90 -23.44 10.57
C PRO A 95 8.37 -23.02 10.48
N GLU A 96 9.29 -24.00 10.55
CA GLU A 96 10.74 -23.74 10.41
C GLU A 96 11.18 -23.52 8.94
N LYS A 97 10.36 -23.94 8.00
CA LYS A 97 10.69 -23.93 6.55
C LYS A 97 9.78 -23.01 5.75
N VAL A 98 8.63 -22.64 6.31
CA VAL A 98 7.60 -21.84 5.64
C VAL A 98 7.19 -20.66 6.53
N ALA A 99 7.21 -19.47 5.97
CA ALA A 99 6.67 -18.27 6.61
C ALA A 99 5.66 -17.63 5.65
N ILE A 100 4.46 -17.32 6.14
CA ILE A 100 3.39 -16.66 5.41
C ILE A 100 3.18 -15.28 6.04
N GLN A 101 3.53 -14.22 5.29
CA GLN A 101 3.31 -12.85 5.72
C GLN A 101 2.02 -12.32 5.13
N LEU A 102 1.06 -12.01 5.99
CA LEU A 102 -0.20 -11.35 5.62
C LEU A 102 0.05 -9.85 5.46
N ASN A 103 0.04 -9.38 4.22
CA ASN A 103 0.19 -7.97 3.91
C ASN A 103 -1.19 -7.32 3.96
N ASP A 104 -1.54 -6.73 5.10
CA ASP A 104 -2.88 -6.34 5.51
C ASP A 104 -3.81 -7.56 5.72
N THR A 105 -5.11 -7.35 5.89
CA THR A 105 -6.10 -8.42 6.07
C THR A 105 -6.54 -9.06 4.77
N HIS A 106 -6.15 -8.52 3.62
CA HIS A 106 -6.55 -9.01 2.31
C HIS A 106 -6.34 -10.52 2.13
N PRO A 107 -5.20 -11.10 2.60
CA PRO A 107 -4.93 -12.53 2.52
C PRO A 107 -5.29 -13.32 3.80
N SER A 108 -6.04 -12.77 4.74
CA SER A 108 -6.29 -13.39 6.05
C SER A 108 -7.00 -14.75 5.98
N LEU A 109 -7.73 -15.05 4.89
CA LEU A 109 -8.30 -16.37 4.62
C LEU A 109 -7.26 -17.48 4.47
N ALA A 110 -5.97 -17.14 4.31
CA ALA A 110 -4.89 -18.13 4.34
C ALA A 110 -4.84 -18.90 5.67
N ILE A 111 -5.25 -18.30 6.78
CA ILE A 111 -5.29 -18.95 8.10
C ILE A 111 -6.32 -20.08 8.10
N PRO A 112 -7.62 -19.87 7.85
CA PRO A 112 -8.57 -20.97 7.82
C PRO A 112 -8.31 -21.95 6.65
N GLU A 113 -7.72 -21.52 5.54
CA GLU A 113 -7.34 -22.45 4.48
C GLU A 113 -6.20 -23.38 4.90
N LEU A 114 -5.16 -22.88 5.55
CA LEU A 114 -4.09 -23.73 6.05
C LEU A 114 -4.62 -24.72 7.11
N MET A 115 -5.50 -24.28 8.00
CA MET A 115 -6.19 -25.14 8.94
C MET A 115 -6.99 -26.24 8.22
N ARG A 116 -7.76 -25.88 7.19
CA ARG A 116 -8.53 -26.87 6.41
C ARG A 116 -7.62 -27.90 5.78
N ILE A 117 -6.49 -27.51 5.19
CA ILE A 117 -5.55 -28.44 4.59
C ILE A 117 -4.97 -29.37 5.68
N LEU A 118 -4.51 -28.81 6.78
CA LEU A 118 -3.86 -29.59 7.83
C LEU A 118 -4.83 -30.56 8.54
N VAL A 119 -6.08 -30.16 8.78
CA VAL A 119 -7.08 -30.98 9.45
C VAL A 119 -7.78 -31.92 8.47
N ASP A 120 -8.36 -31.39 7.38
CA ASP A 120 -9.28 -32.16 6.52
C ASP A 120 -8.53 -32.99 5.47
N ILE A 121 -7.33 -32.58 5.04
CA ILE A 121 -6.55 -33.27 4.00
C ILE A 121 -5.39 -34.08 4.62
N GLU A 122 -4.63 -33.46 5.52
CA GLU A 122 -3.46 -34.10 6.13
C GLU A 122 -3.82 -34.91 7.40
N GLY A 123 -5.04 -34.79 7.90
CA GLY A 123 -5.57 -35.58 9.02
C GLY A 123 -4.96 -35.26 10.40
N LEU A 124 -4.41 -34.04 10.57
CA LEU A 124 -3.85 -33.63 11.86
C LEU A 124 -4.96 -33.30 12.87
N SER A 125 -4.65 -33.46 14.18
CA SER A 125 -5.52 -32.91 15.22
C SER A 125 -5.60 -31.39 15.10
N TRP A 126 -6.68 -30.79 15.63
CA TRP A 126 -6.86 -29.34 15.64
C TRP A 126 -5.70 -28.62 16.33
N GLU A 127 -5.27 -29.08 17.47
CA GLU A 127 -4.22 -28.50 18.29
C GLU A 127 -2.90 -28.45 17.52
N LYS A 128 -2.55 -29.55 16.85
CA LYS A 128 -1.33 -29.63 16.05
C LYS A 128 -1.41 -28.74 14.80
N ALA A 129 -2.55 -28.75 14.12
CA ALA A 129 -2.79 -27.89 12.95
C ALA A 129 -2.74 -26.40 13.35
N TRP A 130 -3.30 -26.04 14.50
CA TRP A 130 -3.28 -24.68 15.01
C TRP A 130 -1.88 -24.22 15.41
N ASP A 131 -1.09 -25.04 16.09
CA ASP A 131 0.31 -24.75 16.41
C ASP A 131 1.11 -24.45 15.13
N ILE A 132 0.99 -25.32 14.12
CA ILE A 132 1.66 -25.12 12.83
C ILE A 132 1.19 -23.84 12.15
N THR A 133 -0.11 -23.59 12.06
CA THR A 133 -0.70 -22.43 11.38
C THR A 133 -0.28 -21.12 12.03
N SER A 134 -0.46 -21.02 13.34
CA SER A 134 -0.16 -19.79 14.08
C SER A 134 1.33 -19.44 14.07
N ARG A 135 2.22 -20.44 14.12
CA ARG A 135 3.68 -20.24 14.01
C ARG A 135 4.14 -19.93 12.58
N THR A 136 3.35 -20.27 11.58
CA THR A 136 3.66 -20.01 10.16
C THR A 136 3.23 -18.62 9.70
N CYS A 137 2.12 -18.08 10.23
CA CYS A 137 1.53 -16.82 9.79
C CYS A 137 2.02 -15.64 10.63
N ALA A 138 2.21 -14.50 9.97
CA ALA A 138 2.44 -13.20 10.59
C ALA A 138 1.63 -12.13 9.86
N TYR A 139 1.21 -11.07 10.57
CA TYR A 139 0.31 -10.03 10.06
C TYR A 139 0.94 -8.64 10.14
N THR A 140 0.90 -7.92 9.03
CA THR A 140 1.26 -6.49 8.96
C THR A 140 0.00 -5.66 8.75
N ASN A 141 -0.29 -4.75 9.69
CA ASN A 141 -1.36 -3.77 9.56
C ASN A 141 -0.84 -2.50 8.88
N HIS A 142 -1.62 -1.94 7.93
CA HIS A 142 -1.27 -0.74 7.18
C HIS A 142 -2.16 0.46 7.44
N THR A 143 -3.22 0.31 8.26
CA THR A 143 -4.19 1.40 8.48
C THR A 143 -4.83 1.33 9.86
N VAL A 144 -5.17 2.50 10.39
CA VAL A 144 -5.99 2.63 11.60
C VAL A 144 -7.42 3.13 11.29
N LEU A 145 -7.72 3.41 10.02
CA LEU A 145 -9.03 3.92 9.63
C LEU A 145 -10.08 2.80 9.74
N PRO A 146 -11.15 2.96 10.54
CA PRO A 146 -12.15 1.92 10.74
C PRO A 146 -12.83 1.47 9.44
N GLU A 147 -13.08 2.39 8.52
CA GLU A 147 -13.70 2.11 7.21
C GLU A 147 -12.82 1.25 6.28
N ALA A 148 -11.52 1.18 6.54
CA ALA A 148 -10.57 0.38 5.75
C ALA A 148 -10.38 -1.04 6.32
N LEU A 149 -10.87 -1.33 7.52
CA LEU A 149 -10.83 -2.67 8.11
C LEU A 149 -11.87 -3.57 7.44
N GLU A 150 -11.44 -4.74 6.98
CA GLU A 150 -12.32 -5.70 6.30
C GLU A 150 -13.23 -6.41 7.30
N ARG A 151 -14.55 -6.31 7.03
CA ARG A 151 -15.63 -6.94 7.80
C ARG A 151 -16.56 -7.66 6.83
N TRP A 152 -16.41 -8.97 6.71
CA TRP A 152 -17.13 -9.77 5.71
C TRP A 152 -18.46 -10.31 6.25
N PRO A 153 -19.58 -10.14 5.55
CA PRO A 153 -20.85 -10.71 5.98
C PRO A 153 -20.77 -12.23 6.12
N VAL A 154 -21.25 -12.75 7.25
CA VAL A 154 -21.30 -14.19 7.51
C VAL A 154 -22.15 -14.92 6.44
N SER A 155 -23.25 -14.33 6.01
CA SER A 155 -24.10 -14.86 4.95
C SER A 155 -23.35 -15.11 3.64
N MET A 156 -22.46 -14.17 3.27
CA MET A 156 -21.65 -14.29 2.07
C MET A 156 -20.58 -15.37 2.23
N LEU A 157 -19.86 -15.37 3.35
CA LEU A 157 -18.85 -16.41 3.62
C LEU A 157 -19.48 -17.80 3.64
N ASN A 158 -20.67 -17.95 4.25
CA ASN A 158 -21.38 -19.22 4.29
C ASN A 158 -21.77 -19.72 2.88
N SER A 159 -22.15 -18.81 1.99
CA SER A 159 -22.56 -19.20 0.62
C SER A 159 -21.38 -19.63 -0.27
N ILE A 160 -20.18 -19.13 -0.01
CA ILE A 160 -19.02 -19.34 -0.88
C ILE A 160 -18.01 -20.30 -0.24
N LEU A 161 -17.81 -20.18 1.08
CA LEU A 161 -16.74 -20.83 1.84
C LEU A 161 -17.27 -21.42 3.17
N PRO A 162 -18.29 -22.30 3.14
CA PRO A 162 -18.94 -22.78 4.35
C PRO A 162 -17.95 -23.48 5.29
N ARG A 163 -17.00 -24.26 4.77
CA ARG A 163 -16.00 -24.93 5.61
C ARG A 163 -15.03 -23.96 6.27
N HIS A 164 -14.57 -22.93 5.56
CA HIS A 164 -13.73 -21.87 6.12
C HIS A 164 -14.46 -21.11 7.23
N LEU A 165 -15.75 -20.85 7.05
CA LEU A 165 -16.58 -20.19 8.06
C LEU A 165 -16.69 -21.08 9.34
N GLN A 166 -16.89 -22.39 9.20
CA GLN A 166 -16.89 -23.32 10.34
C GLN A 166 -15.56 -23.27 11.09
N ILE A 167 -14.45 -23.26 10.37
CA ILE A 167 -13.11 -23.17 10.96
C ILE A 167 -12.93 -21.83 11.68
N ILE A 168 -13.40 -20.71 11.11
CA ILE A 168 -13.36 -19.39 11.75
C ILE A 168 -14.18 -19.39 13.05
N TYR A 169 -15.35 -19.99 13.07
CA TYR A 169 -16.16 -20.11 14.29
C TYR A 169 -15.43 -20.91 15.37
N GLU A 170 -14.79 -22.02 15.00
CA GLU A 170 -14.03 -22.83 15.95
C GLU A 170 -12.79 -22.08 16.49
N ILE A 171 -12.09 -21.34 15.62
CA ILE A 171 -10.98 -20.46 16.05
C ILE A 171 -11.51 -19.41 17.05
N ASN A 172 -12.64 -18.79 16.75
CA ASN A 172 -13.25 -17.78 17.60
C ASN A 172 -13.67 -18.35 18.95
N HIS A 173 -14.30 -19.52 18.95
CA HIS A 173 -14.72 -20.20 20.17
C HIS A 173 -13.52 -20.46 21.11
N ARG A 174 -12.47 -21.11 20.61
CA ARG A 174 -11.26 -21.39 21.39
C ARG A 174 -10.52 -20.12 21.82
N HIS A 175 -10.51 -19.10 20.99
CA HIS A 175 -9.96 -17.80 21.35
C HIS A 175 -10.71 -17.19 22.54
N LEU A 176 -12.04 -17.16 22.49
CA LEU A 176 -12.86 -16.59 23.56
C LEU A 176 -12.77 -17.40 24.85
N GLU A 177 -12.64 -18.72 24.79
CA GLU A 177 -12.33 -19.55 25.98
C GLU A 177 -11.00 -19.12 26.63
N ASN A 178 -9.97 -18.83 25.83
CA ASN A 178 -8.67 -18.36 26.34
C ASN A 178 -8.79 -16.96 26.95
N VAL A 179 -9.58 -16.06 26.34
CA VAL A 179 -9.89 -14.73 26.91
C VAL A 179 -10.62 -14.88 28.24
N ALA A 180 -11.64 -15.74 28.33
CA ALA A 180 -12.39 -15.97 29.58
C ALA A 180 -11.52 -16.55 30.70
N LYS A 181 -10.56 -17.43 30.38
CA LYS A 181 -9.58 -17.94 31.33
C LYS A 181 -8.61 -16.87 31.84
N ARG A 182 -8.18 -15.96 30.96
CA ARG A 182 -7.21 -14.90 31.28
C ARG A 182 -7.85 -13.74 32.05
N PHE A 183 -9.12 -13.40 31.73
CA PHE A 183 -9.89 -12.29 32.28
C PHE A 183 -11.25 -12.78 32.79
N PRO A 184 -11.29 -13.51 33.92
CA PRO A 184 -12.52 -14.09 34.43
C PRO A 184 -13.57 -13.02 34.76
N GLY A 185 -14.80 -13.17 34.30
CA GLY A 185 -15.93 -12.28 34.57
C GLY A 185 -16.02 -11.03 33.67
N ASP A 186 -15.06 -10.78 32.81
CA ASP A 186 -15.09 -9.66 31.86
C ASP A 186 -15.88 -10.02 30.56
N SER A 187 -17.20 -10.03 30.68
CA SER A 187 -18.09 -10.34 29.56
C SER A 187 -18.03 -9.28 28.42
N ASP A 188 -17.73 -8.04 28.76
CA ASP A 188 -17.60 -6.98 27.76
C ASP A 188 -16.35 -7.15 26.91
N ARG A 189 -15.25 -7.59 27.50
CA ARG A 189 -14.03 -7.95 26.78
C ARG A 189 -14.27 -9.14 25.83
N LEU A 190 -15.02 -10.15 26.26
CA LEU A 190 -15.40 -11.25 25.35
C LEU A 190 -16.14 -10.76 24.13
N ARG A 191 -17.07 -9.81 24.29
CA ARG A 191 -17.78 -9.20 23.18
C ARG A 191 -16.82 -8.41 22.25
N ARG A 192 -15.93 -7.57 22.80
CA ARG A 192 -14.98 -6.75 22.04
C ARG A 192 -13.93 -7.58 21.30
N MET A 193 -13.52 -8.71 21.83
CA MET A 193 -12.49 -9.58 21.25
C MET A 193 -13.04 -10.67 20.32
N SER A 194 -14.36 -10.80 20.21
CA SER A 194 -14.98 -11.74 19.28
C SER A 194 -14.67 -11.35 17.82
N MET A 195 -14.25 -12.35 17.03
CA MET A 195 -14.07 -12.17 15.58
C MET A 195 -15.39 -12.00 14.85
N VAL A 196 -16.51 -12.45 15.45
CA VAL A 196 -17.85 -12.35 14.89
C VAL A 196 -18.58 -11.20 15.57
N GLU A 197 -18.88 -10.17 14.80
CA GLU A 197 -19.70 -9.04 15.23
C GLU A 197 -21.16 -9.41 15.05
N GLU A 198 -21.97 -9.24 16.10
CA GLU A 198 -23.36 -9.66 16.11
C GLU A 198 -24.36 -8.50 16.03
N GLU A 199 -23.90 -7.26 16.07
CA GLU A 199 -24.76 -6.08 15.96
C GLU A 199 -25.19 -5.87 14.50
N GLY A 200 -26.49 -6.02 14.23
CA GLY A 200 -27.07 -5.92 12.89
C GLY A 200 -26.77 -7.14 12.01
N GLU A 201 -26.23 -6.93 10.82
CA GLU A 201 -25.76 -8.02 9.96
C GLU A 201 -24.48 -8.63 10.52
N LYS A 202 -24.53 -9.92 10.89
CA LYS A 202 -23.32 -10.61 11.41
C LYS A 202 -22.17 -10.54 10.43
N ARG A 203 -20.99 -10.13 10.91
CA ARG A 203 -19.78 -9.96 10.12
C ARG A 203 -18.59 -10.58 10.81
N VAL A 204 -17.63 -11.08 10.01
CA VAL A 204 -16.33 -11.54 10.49
C VAL A 204 -15.34 -10.38 10.38
N ASN A 205 -14.71 -10.03 11.51
CA ASN A 205 -13.62 -9.06 11.57
C ASN A 205 -12.32 -9.75 11.15
N MET A 206 -11.85 -9.45 9.94
CA MET A 206 -10.69 -10.12 9.36
C MET A 206 -9.37 -9.72 10.06
N ALA A 207 -9.30 -8.51 10.64
CA ALA A 207 -8.13 -8.10 11.42
C ALA A 207 -7.98 -8.96 12.69
N TYR A 208 -9.08 -9.24 13.37
CA TYR A 208 -9.05 -10.11 14.57
C TYR A 208 -8.64 -11.53 14.23
N LEU A 209 -9.14 -12.06 13.11
CA LEU A 209 -8.69 -13.38 12.61
C LEU A 209 -7.18 -13.38 12.32
N ALA A 210 -6.68 -12.33 11.65
CA ALA A 210 -5.26 -12.19 11.33
C ALA A 210 -4.39 -12.11 12.58
N ILE A 211 -4.81 -11.36 13.62
CA ILE A 211 -4.09 -11.22 14.88
C ILE A 211 -4.03 -12.57 15.63
N VAL A 212 -5.18 -13.22 15.78
CA VAL A 212 -5.26 -14.47 16.55
C VAL A 212 -4.49 -15.60 15.86
N GLY A 213 -4.58 -15.70 14.54
CA GLY A 213 -3.92 -16.74 13.73
C GLY A 213 -2.46 -16.46 13.38
N SER A 214 -1.85 -15.40 13.91
CA SER A 214 -0.46 -15.02 13.63
C SER A 214 0.39 -15.02 14.89
N HIS A 215 1.67 -15.41 14.79
CA HIS A 215 2.62 -15.32 15.90
C HIS A 215 3.17 -13.90 16.10
N ALA A 216 3.12 -13.05 15.05
CA ALA A 216 3.60 -11.68 15.10
C ALA A 216 2.64 -10.76 14.35
N VAL A 217 2.44 -9.57 14.91
CA VAL A 217 1.63 -8.48 14.34
C VAL A 217 2.49 -7.23 14.37
N ASN A 218 2.67 -6.56 13.24
CA ASN A 218 3.42 -5.32 13.23
C ASN A 218 2.66 -4.16 12.59
N GLY A 219 2.89 -2.97 13.15
CA GLY A 219 2.65 -1.71 12.46
C GLY A 219 3.83 -1.34 11.57
N VAL A 220 3.68 -0.27 10.78
CA VAL A 220 4.62 0.12 9.72
C VAL A 220 5.39 1.42 10.02
N ALA A 221 5.19 1.99 11.20
CA ALA A 221 5.97 3.07 11.81
C ALA A 221 5.79 3.01 13.33
N GLN A 222 6.70 3.60 14.11
CA GLN A 222 6.61 3.54 15.58
C GLN A 222 5.30 4.13 16.10
N ILE A 223 4.95 5.34 15.67
CA ILE A 223 3.68 6.02 16.06
C ILE A 223 2.47 5.15 15.69
N HIS A 224 2.45 4.56 14.49
CA HIS A 224 1.37 3.67 14.06
C HIS A 224 1.29 2.43 14.96
N SER A 225 2.42 1.81 15.26
CA SER A 225 2.48 0.61 16.12
C SER A 225 2.00 0.92 17.53
N ASP A 226 2.31 2.10 18.05
CA ASP A 226 1.86 2.54 19.37
C ASP A 226 0.34 2.81 19.40
N ILE A 227 -0.22 3.37 18.32
CA ILE A 227 -1.69 3.53 18.16
C ILE A 227 -2.38 2.17 18.12
N LEU A 228 -1.82 1.17 17.42
CA LEU A 228 -2.37 -0.19 17.39
C LEU A 228 -2.46 -0.79 18.80
N LYS A 229 -1.40 -0.63 19.61
CA LYS A 229 -1.32 -1.16 20.98
C LYS A 229 -2.24 -0.41 21.96
N ARG A 230 -2.31 0.91 21.85
CA ARG A 230 -3.05 1.76 22.78
C ARG A 230 -4.54 1.79 22.50
N ASP A 231 -4.91 1.84 21.21
CA ASP A 231 -6.28 2.15 20.79
C ASP A 231 -6.93 0.97 20.03
N LEU A 232 -6.45 0.65 18.83
CA LEU A 232 -7.18 -0.21 17.89
C LEU A 232 -7.25 -1.68 18.33
N PHE A 233 -6.14 -2.22 18.85
CA PHE A 233 -6.00 -3.62 19.24
C PHE A 233 -5.57 -3.78 20.70
N HIS A 234 -5.97 -2.85 21.55
CA HIS A 234 -5.55 -2.78 22.94
C HIS A 234 -5.82 -4.10 23.70
N ASP A 235 -7.02 -4.65 23.64
CA ASP A 235 -7.38 -5.91 24.32
C ASP A 235 -6.49 -7.08 23.84
N PHE A 236 -6.16 -7.14 22.55
CA PHE A 236 -5.26 -8.17 22.01
C PHE A 236 -3.81 -7.95 22.44
N TYR A 237 -3.39 -6.70 22.57
CA TYR A 237 -2.06 -6.36 23.09
C TYR A 237 -1.94 -6.76 24.56
N GLU A 238 -2.93 -6.48 25.41
CA GLU A 238 -2.93 -6.94 26.80
C GLU A 238 -2.91 -8.46 26.92
N MET A 239 -3.57 -9.16 26.00
CA MET A 239 -3.58 -10.64 25.96
C MET A 239 -2.20 -11.20 25.63
N ASN A 240 -1.50 -10.66 24.64
CA ASN A 240 -0.22 -11.14 24.13
C ASN A 240 0.70 -9.95 23.72
N PRO A 241 1.33 -9.23 24.66
CA PRO A 241 2.15 -8.06 24.37
C PRO A 241 3.33 -8.33 23.43
N GLU A 242 3.97 -9.50 23.57
CA GLU A 242 5.15 -9.92 22.79
C GLU A 242 4.85 -10.13 21.31
N LYS A 243 3.58 -10.33 20.95
CA LYS A 243 3.14 -10.51 19.59
C LYS A 243 3.22 -9.20 18.77
N PHE A 244 3.10 -8.03 19.44
CA PHE A 244 3.00 -6.73 18.78
C PHE A 244 4.36 -6.04 18.60
N LEU A 245 4.77 -5.92 17.34
CA LEU A 245 6.06 -5.41 16.93
C LEU A 245 5.92 -4.12 16.12
N ASN A 246 7.04 -3.43 15.91
CA ASN A 246 7.17 -2.37 14.91
C ASN A 246 8.17 -2.78 13.84
N LYS A 247 7.80 -2.59 12.57
CA LYS A 247 8.68 -2.70 11.40
C LYS A 247 8.46 -1.48 10.52
N THR A 248 9.25 -0.44 10.76
CA THR A 248 9.14 0.81 10.00
C THR A 248 9.36 0.57 8.52
N ASN A 249 8.44 1.08 7.69
CA ASN A 249 8.58 1.04 6.24
C ASN A 249 9.82 1.81 5.80
N GLY A 250 10.37 1.42 4.67
CA GLY A 250 11.49 2.08 4.04
C GLY A 250 11.39 2.03 2.53
N ILE A 251 12.40 2.58 1.87
CA ILE A 251 12.56 2.60 0.42
C ILE A 251 13.96 2.12 0.05
N THR A 252 14.13 1.57 -1.14
CA THR A 252 15.47 1.22 -1.64
C THR A 252 16.15 2.42 -2.29
N PRO A 253 17.39 2.78 -1.88
CA PRO A 253 18.14 3.85 -2.50
C PRO A 253 18.58 3.52 -3.93
N ARG A 254 18.63 2.24 -4.31
CA ARG A 254 18.98 1.81 -5.67
C ARG A 254 17.96 2.35 -6.67
N ARG A 255 16.66 2.08 -6.48
CA ARG A 255 15.61 2.62 -7.36
C ARG A 255 15.41 4.11 -7.18
N TRP A 256 15.33 4.58 -5.92
CA TRP A 256 14.79 5.91 -5.60
C TRP A 256 15.87 7.00 -5.50
N LEU A 257 17.15 6.68 -5.72
CA LEU A 257 18.22 7.65 -5.89
C LEU A 257 19.13 7.26 -7.07
N LEU A 258 19.79 6.11 -6.99
CA LEU A 258 20.79 5.70 -8.01
C LEU A 258 20.18 5.60 -9.41
N LEU A 259 19.02 4.95 -9.56
CA LEU A 259 18.35 4.74 -10.84
C LEU A 259 17.62 6.00 -11.32
N CYS A 260 16.78 6.60 -10.47
CA CYS A 260 15.89 7.69 -10.90
C CYS A 260 16.55 9.06 -10.90
N ASN A 261 17.70 9.25 -10.23
CA ASN A 261 18.42 10.50 -10.09
C ASN A 261 19.95 10.28 -10.12
N SER A 262 20.41 9.67 -11.21
CA SER A 262 21.84 9.28 -11.35
C SER A 262 22.78 10.47 -11.19
N ALA A 263 22.42 11.64 -11.71
CA ALA A 263 23.27 12.84 -11.57
C ALA A 263 23.43 13.27 -10.10
N LEU A 264 22.38 13.16 -9.26
CA LEU A 264 22.54 13.40 -7.82
C LEU A 264 23.38 12.30 -7.17
N ALA A 265 23.21 11.05 -7.58
CA ALA A 265 24.01 9.93 -7.10
C ALA A 265 25.49 10.13 -7.41
N ASP A 266 25.83 10.60 -8.62
CA ASP A 266 27.20 10.91 -9.02
C ASP A 266 27.80 12.04 -8.15
N VAL A 267 27.08 13.15 -7.95
CA VAL A 267 27.51 14.27 -7.08
C VAL A 267 27.76 13.79 -5.64
N ILE A 268 26.94 12.87 -5.12
CA ILE A 268 27.15 12.28 -3.80
C ILE A 268 28.40 11.37 -3.81
N ALA A 269 28.51 10.48 -4.79
CA ALA A 269 29.60 9.52 -4.88
C ALA A 269 30.98 10.20 -5.03
N GLU A 270 31.06 11.31 -5.75
CA GLU A 270 32.29 12.13 -5.87
C GLU A 270 32.79 12.66 -4.52
N ARG A 271 31.93 12.82 -3.53
CA ARG A 271 32.26 13.40 -2.22
C ARG A 271 32.47 12.37 -1.12
N ILE A 272 31.66 11.31 -1.10
CA ILE A 272 31.68 10.35 0.00
C ILE A 272 31.87 8.88 -0.46
N GLY A 273 32.12 8.65 -1.77
CA GLY A 273 32.22 7.30 -2.33
C GLY A 273 30.87 6.66 -2.58
N GLU A 274 30.87 5.37 -2.93
CA GLU A 274 29.68 4.63 -3.37
C GLU A 274 29.07 3.72 -2.28
N ASP A 275 29.66 3.63 -1.11
CA ASP A 275 29.24 2.72 -0.04
C ASP A 275 27.79 2.96 0.44
N TRP A 276 27.30 4.19 0.32
CA TRP A 276 25.91 4.55 0.65
C TRP A 276 24.87 3.77 -0.15
N ILE A 277 25.23 3.24 -1.31
CA ILE A 277 24.29 2.46 -2.17
C ILE A 277 23.80 1.21 -1.42
N SER A 278 24.66 0.58 -0.61
CA SER A 278 24.33 -0.57 0.21
C SER A 278 24.20 -0.25 1.71
N HIS A 279 24.80 0.86 2.16
CA HIS A 279 24.83 1.33 3.55
C HIS A 279 24.34 2.79 3.61
N LEU A 280 23.01 2.99 3.55
CA LEU A 280 22.40 4.31 3.38
C LEU A 280 22.72 5.29 4.52
N ASP A 281 23.05 4.81 5.70
CA ASP A 281 23.53 5.59 6.85
C ASP A 281 24.78 6.41 6.54
N GLN A 282 25.58 5.99 5.55
CA GLN A 282 26.76 6.75 5.09
C GLN A 282 26.40 8.14 4.54
N LEU A 283 25.14 8.39 4.15
CA LEU A 283 24.71 9.74 3.76
C LEU A 283 24.85 10.79 4.87
N VAL A 284 25.03 10.38 6.12
CA VAL A 284 25.33 11.30 7.23
C VAL A 284 26.61 12.13 6.97
N GLN A 285 27.55 11.61 6.17
CA GLN A 285 28.78 12.28 5.77
C GLN A 285 28.54 13.51 4.88
N LEU A 286 27.33 13.68 4.34
CA LEU A 286 26.95 14.91 3.62
C LEU A 286 26.69 16.11 4.54
N LYS A 287 26.47 15.92 5.84
CA LYS A 287 26.17 17.01 6.77
C LYS A 287 27.21 18.13 6.76
N PRO A 288 28.54 17.84 6.84
CA PRO A 288 29.55 18.89 6.78
C PRO A 288 29.61 19.64 5.44
N LEU A 289 29.13 19.01 4.35
CA LEU A 289 29.12 19.59 3.02
C LEU A 289 27.91 20.51 2.77
N ALA A 290 26.97 20.58 3.71
CA ALA A 290 25.75 21.40 3.57
C ALA A 290 26.09 22.91 3.40
N GLU A 291 27.22 23.36 3.94
CA GLU A 291 27.69 24.75 3.85
C GLU A 291 28.74 24.96 2.74
N ASP A 292 29.16 23.90 2.05
CA ASP A 292 30.10 24.03 0.91
C ASP A 292 29.39 24.62 -0.32
N PRO A 293 29.78 25.86 -0.75
CA PRO A 293 29.12 26.49 -1.90
C PRO A 293 29.28 25.74 -3.21
N ALA A 294 30.36 24.94 -3.36
CA ALA A 294 30.57 24.13 -4.57
C ALA A 294 29.61 22.95 -4.60
N PHE A 295 29.43 22.28 -3.47
CA PHE A 295 28.46 21.20 -3.34
C PHE A 295 27.01 21.67 -3.50
N GLN A 296 26.66 22.82 -2.87
CA GLN A 296 25.34 23.43 -3.04
C GLN A 296 25.02 23.72 -4.51
N ARG A 297 25.97 24.33 -5.25
CA ARG A 297 25.79 24.60 -6.70
C ARG A 297 25.60 23.32 -7.51
N ALA A 298 26.37 22.27 -7.21
CA ALA A 298 26.25 20.99 -7.90
C ALA A 298 24.86 20.38 -7.71
N VAL A 299 24.34 20.35 -6.46
CA VAL A 299 23.00 19.85 -6.13
C VAL A 299 21.91 20.70 -6.78
N GLN A 300 22.04 22.04 -6.79
CA GLN A 300 21.10 22.95 -7.44
C GLN A 300 21.07 22.73 -8.96
N THR A 301 22.24 22.52 -9.59
CA THR A 301 22.32 22.25 -11.03
C THR A 301 21.58 20.97 -11.38
N VAL A 302 21.80 19.89 -10.64
CA VAL A 302 21.08 18.62 -10.84
C VAL A 302 19.58 18.81 -10.67
N LYS A 303 19.14 19.53 -9.64
CA LYS A 303 17.71 19.81 -9.42
C LYS A 303 17.12 20.56 -10.62
N GLN A 304 17.79 21.59 -11.10
CA GLN A 304 17.34 22.38 -12.23
C GLN A 304 17.25 21.55 -13.53
N GLU A 305 18.21 20.66 -13.78
CA GLU A 305 18.16 19.74 -14.92
C GLU A 305 16.97 18.77 -14.83
N ASN A 306 16.71 18.22 -13.65
CA ASN A 306 15.55 17.36 -13.43
C ASN A 306 14.22 18.12 -13.66
N LYS A 307 14.14 19.37 -13.22
CA LYS A 307 12.98 20.24 -13.47
C LYS A 307 12.79 20.54 -14.95
N MET A 308 13.86 20.78 -15.71
CA MET A 308 13.80 20.94 -17.17
C MET A 308 13.28 19.67 -17.87
N LYS A 309 13.77 18.48 -17.47
CA LYS A 309 13.28 17.20 -18.00
C LYS A 309 11.78 17.02 -17.75
N VAL A 310 11.30 17.38 -16.56
CA VAL A 310 9.87 17.33 -16.24
C VAL A 310 9.08 18.36 -17.02
N ALA A 311 9.56 19.58 -17.17
CA ALA A 311 8.91 20.62 -18.00
C ALA A 311 8.74 20.16 -19.45
N GLN A 312 9.77 19.55 -20.05
CA GLN A 312 9.69 18.95 -21.39
C GLN A 312 8.67 17.80 -21.46
N TYR A 313 8.63 16.95 -20.43
CA TYR A 313 7.65 15.88 -20.34
C TYR A 313 6.22 16.44 -20.28
N LEU A 314 5.97 17.46 -19.45
CA LEU A 314 4.65 18.09 -19.31
C LEU A 314 4.22 18.78 -20.60
N GLN A 315 5.13 19.43 -21.30
CA GLN A 315 4.84 20.01 -22.62
C GLN A 315 4.46 18.94 -23.65
N LYS A 316 5.19 17.83 -23.67
CA LYS A 316 4.96 16.75 -24.62
C LYS A 316 3.65 16.00 -24.37
N GLU A 317 3.39 15.62 -23.12
CA GLU A 317 2.27 14.73 -22.78
C GLU A 317 0.97 15.48 -22.47
N TYR A 318 1.06 16.72 -21.98
CA TYR A 318 -0.10 17.51 -21.51
C TYR A 318 -0.28 18.82 -22.31
N GLY A 319 0.65 19.19 -23.17
CA GLY A 319 0.61 20.44 -23.91
C GLY A 319 0.75 21.69 -23.03
N VAL A 320 1.25 21.56 -21.81
CA VAL A 320 1.36 22.65 -20.84
C VAL A 320 2.81 23.10 -20.71
N ASN A 321 3.07 24.35 -21.02
CA ASN A 321 4.37 24.98 -20.75
C ASN A 321 4.45 25.39 -19.29
N VAL A 322 5.52 24.97 -18.62
CA VAL A 322 5.82 25.36 -17.25
C VAL A 322 7.19 26.01 -17.15
N ASN A 323 7.30 26.98 -16.27
CA ASN A 323 8.59 27.61 -15.97
C ASN A 323 9.42 26.68 -15.06
N PRO A 324 10.54 26.11 -15.52
CA PRO A 324 11.36 25.23 -14.70
C PRO A 324 12.08 25.95 -13.54
N ALA A 325 12.09 27.30 -13.54
CA ALA A 325 12.58 28.07 -12.40
C ALA A 325 11.51 28.30 -11.31
N SER A 326 10.23 27.97 -11.59
CA SER A 326 9.17 28.03 -10.57
C SER A 326 9.35 26.97 -9.49
N LEU A 327 8.81 27.18 -8.30
CA LEU A 327 8.78 26.19 -7.24
C LEU A 327 7.86 25.01 -7.64
N PHE A 328 8.43 23.81 -7.72
CA PHE A 328 7.68 22.60 -8.03
C PHE A 328 7.10 22.00 -6.73
N ASP A 329 5.79 22.23 -6.56
CA ASP A 329 4.99 21.79 -5.41
C ASP A 329 4.20 20.55 -5.80
N ILE A 330 4.46 19.41 -5.13
CA ILE A 330 4.02 18.11 -5.63
C ILE A 330 3.26 17.33 -4.56
N GLN A 331 2.03 16.90 -4.90
CA GLN A 331 1.22 15.97 -4.12
C GLN A 331 0.84 14.76 -4.98
N VAL A 332 1.62 13.69 -4.91
CA VAL A 332 1.38 12.46 -5.68
C VAL A 332 1.18 11.26 -4.75
N LYS A 333 -0.06 10.81 -4.69
CA LYS A 333 -0.53 9.71 -3.85
C LYS A 333 -1.95 9.28 -4.24
N ARG A 334 -2.45 8.16 -3.75
CA ARG A 334 -3.87 7.78 -3.95
C ARG A 334 -4.78 8.93 -3.55
N ILE A 335 -5.87 9.14 -4.29
CA ILE A 335 -6.86 10.18 -3.94
C ILE A 335 -7.77 9.61 -2.85
N HIS A 336 -7.79 10.29 -1.70
CA HIS A 336 -8.59 9.90 -0.55
C HIS A 336 -8.84 11.13 0.33
N GLU A 337 -10.00 11.18 1.02
CA GLU A 337 -10.37 12.32 1.87
C GLU A 337 -9.34 12.56 2.98
N TYR A 338 -8.85 11.51 3.65
CA TYR A 338 -7.86 11.69 4.75
C TYR A 338 -6.52 12.24 4.27
N LYS A 339 -6.17 12.09 2.99
CA LYS A 339 -4.93 12.65 2.38
C LYS A 339 -5.06 14.12 2.03
N ARG A 340 -6.27 14.67 2.12
CA ARG A 340 -6.62 16.09 2.02
C ARG A 340 -6.19 16.80 0.73
N GLN A 341 -6.28 16.11 -0.43
CA GLN A 341 -6.10 16.79 -1.72
C GLN A 341 -7.10 17.95 -1.91
N LEU A 342 -8.30 17.85 -1.32
CA LEU A 342 -9.27 18.94 -1.32
C LEU A 342 -8.71 20.19 -0.60
N MET A 343 -8.01 20.03 0.52
CA MET A 343 -7.37 21.15 1.23
C MET A 343 -6.30 21.82 0.35
N ASN A 344 -5.52 21.05 -0.40
CA ASN A 344 -4.58 21.60 -1.37
C ASN A 344 -5.30 22.36 -2.50
N ALA A 345 -6.42 21.83 -3.02
CA ALA A 345 -7.23 22.52 -4.01
C ALA A 345 -7.76 23.87 -3.49
N LEU A 346 -8.19 23.97 -2.25
CA LEU A 346 -8.60 25.22 -1.60
C LEU A 346 -7.42 26.21 -1.46
N HIS A 347 -6.24 25.70 -1.12
CA HIS A 347 -5.01 26.50 -1.09
C HIS A 347 -4.69 27.09 -2.48
N ILE A 348 -4.79 26.27 -3.54
CA ILE A 348 -4.59 26.71 -4.92
C ILE A 348 -5.56 27.83 -5.29
N ILE A 349 -6.83 27.72 -4.95
CA ILE A 349 -7.85 28.75 -5.18
C ILE A 349 -7.49 30.04 -4.41
N THR A 350 -6.99 29.89 -3.18
CA THR A 350 -6.54 31.02 -2.37
C THR A 350 -5.37 31.76 -3.03
N LEU A 351 -4.37 31.02 -3.54
CA LEU A 351 -3.24 31.61 -4.28
C LEU A 351 -3.73 32.34 -5.54
N TYR A 352 -4.62 31.72 -6.30
CA TYR A 352 -5.24 32.34 -7.49
C TYR A 352 -5.92 33.65 -7.14
N ASN A 353 -6.77 33.67 -6.12
CA ASN A 353 -7.48 34.88 -5.67
C ASN A 353 -6.51 35.98 -5.21
N ARG A 354 -5.43 35.63 -4.51
CA ARG A 354 -4.38 36.60 -4.12
C ARG A 354 -3.69 37.21 -5.32
N ILE A 355 -3.35 36.43 -6.34
CA ILE A 355 -2.76 36.91 -7.58
C ILE A 355 -3.73 37.86 -8.31
N LYS A 356 -5.01 37.51 -8.38
CA LYS A 356 -6.05 38.33 -9.01
C LYS A 356 -6.27 39.66 -8.28
N ALA A 357 -6.24 39.64 -6.94
CA ALA A 357 -6.43 40.83 -6.11
C ALA A 357 -5.25 41.81 -6.25
N ASN A 358 -4.02 41.33 -6.41
CA ASN A 358 -2.85 42.15 -6.60
C ASN A 358 -1.86 41.51 -7.61
N PRO A 359 -2.08 41.67 -8.92
CA PRO A 359 -1.26 41.05 -9.96
C PRO A 359 0.21 41.50 -9.97
N ARG A 360 0.51 42.65 -9.34
CA ARG A 360 1.87 43.22 -9.30
C ARG A 360 2.64 42.83 -8.03
N ALA A 361 1.98 42.14 -7.08
CA ALA A 361 2.67 41.68 -5.89
C ALA A 361 3.86 40.75 -6.25
N PRO A 362 5.00 40.87 -5.56
CA PRO A 362 6.10 39.93 -5.72
C PRO A 362 5.66 38.54 -5.22
N ILE A 363 5.59 37.60 -6.12
CA ILE A 363 5.20 36.21 -5.85
C ILE A 363 6.26 35.31 -6.46
N VAL A 364 6.72 34.32 -5.69
CA VAL A 364 7.55 33.23 -6.20
C VAL A 364 6.69 32.37 -7.13
N PRO A 365 7.03 32.27 -8.43
CA PRO A 365 6.27 31.43 -9.34
C PRO A 365 6.18 29.99 -8.84
N ARG A 366 5.01 29.35 -8.99
CA ARG A 366 4.76 28.01 -8.48
C ARG A 366 4.08 27.13 -9.54
N THR A 367 4.59 25.93 -9.72
CA THR A 367 3.97 24.88 -10.52
C THR A 367 3.51 23.77 -9.57
N ILE A 368 2.20 23.63 -9.45
CA ILE A 368 1.58 22.62 -8.57
C ILE A 368 1.20 21.40 -9.40
N MET A 369 1.70 20.25 -8.99
CA MET A 369 1.40 18.96 -9.61
C MET A 369 0.69 18.05 -8.61
N ILE A 370 -0.54 17.71 -8.90
CA ILE A 370 -1.32 16.73 -8.10
C ILE A 370 -1.55 15.50 -8.96
N GLY A 371 -1.27 14.32 -8.43
CA GLY A 371 -1.44 13.08 -9.15
C GLY A 371 -1.85 11.93 -8.24
N GLY A 372 -2.63 11.01 -8.79
CA GLY A 372 -3.08 9.84 -8.05
C GLY A 372 -4.25 9.14 -8.73
N LYS A 373 -4.56 7.93 -8.29
CA LYS A 373 -5.72 7.18 -8.77
C LYS A 373 -6.79 7.16 -7.67
N ALA A 374 -8.04 7.41 -8.04
CA ALA A 374 -9.19 7.15 -7.19
C ALA A 374 -9.60 5.68 -7.32
N ALA A 375 -10.08 5.09 -6.23
CA ALA A 375 -10.80 3.82 -6.34
C ALA A 375 -12.06 4.01 -7.20
N PRO A 376 -12.37 3.11 -8.14
CA PRO A 376 -13.46 3.29 -9.10
C PRO A 376 -14.85 3.53 -8.47
N GLY A 377 -15.11 2.96 -7.28
CA GLY A 377 -16.33 3.18 -6.51
C GLY A 377 -16.33 4.42 -5.60
N TYR A 378 -15.19 5.13 -5.49
CA TYR A 378 -15.05 6.24 -4.57
C TYR A 378 -15.48 7.57 -5.21
N HIS A 379 -16.78 7.87 -5.15
CA HIS A 379 -17.35 9.04 -5.82
C HIS A 379 -16.75 10.37 -5.37
N MET A 380 -16.48 10.55 -4.06
CA MET A 380 -15.90 11.78 -3.53
C MET A 380 -14.49 12.01 -4.05
N ALA A 381 -13.66 10.98 -4.12
CA ALA A 381 -12.32 11.05 -4.71
C ALA A 381 -12.39 11.45 -6.19
N LYS A 382 -13.35 10.92 -6.96
CA LYS A 382 -13.55 11.30 -8.37
C LYS A 382 -13.99 12.77 -8.51
N LYS A 383 -14.86 13.26 -7.62
CA LYS A 383 -15.25 14.67 -7.58
C LYS A 383 -14.07 15.58 -7.24
N THR A 384 -13.20 15.15 -6.33
CA THR A 384 -11.97 15.89 -6.00
C THR A 384 -11.04 15.99 -7.20
N ILE A 385 -10.84 14.92 -7.98
CA ILE A 385 -10.09 14.97 -9.25
C ILE A 385 -10.73 15.97 -10.22
N LYS A 386 -12.04 15.90 -10.41
CA LYS A 386 -12.77 16.81 -11.29
C LYS A 386 -12.59 18.27 -10.87
N LEU A 387 -12.68 18.56 -9.57
CA LEU A 387 -12.44 19.90 -9.03
C LEU A 387 -11.04 20.41 -9.37
N ILE A 388 -10.01 19.60 -9.07
CA ILE A 388 -8.61 19.97 -9.34
C ILE A 388 -8.38 20.23 -10.83
N CYS A 389 -8.89 19.39 -11.71
CA CYS A 389 -8.79 19.57 -13.16
C CYS A 389 -9.49 20.86 -13.63
N SER A 390 -10.71 21.13 -13.10
CA SER A 390 -11.46 22.35 -13.46
C SER A 390 -10.78 23.62 -12.96
N VAL A 391 -10.25 23.62 -11.75
CA VAL A 391 -9.47 24.73 -11.18
C VAL A 391 -8.20 24.95 -12.01
N GLY A 392 -7.49 23.87 -12.36
CA GLY A 392 -6.30 23.95 -13.21
C GLY A 392 -6.60 24.54 -14.58
N GLN A 393 -7.70 24.15 -15.22
CA GLN A 393 -8.11 24.70 -16.51
C GLN A 393 -8.34 26.24 -16.45
N VAL A 394 -9.03 26.71 -15.41
CA VAL A 394 -9.30 28.16 -15.22
C VAL A 394 -7.98 28.89 -14.98
N ILE A 395 -7.14 28.42 -14.06
CA ILE A 395 -5.89 29.10 -13.69
C ILE A 395 -4.91 29.14 -14.86
N ASN A 396 -4.73 28.04 -15.57
CA ASN A 396 -3.73 27.90 -16.62
C ASN A 396 -4.08 28.76 -17.88
N SER A 397 -5.37 29.07 -18.06
CA SER A 397 -5.85 29.92 -19.18
C SER A 397 -5.97 31.42 -18.83
N ASP A 398 -5.79 31.79 -17.55
CA ASP A 398 -5.94 33.20 -17.13
C ASP A 398 -4.65 34.00 -17.40
N PRO A 399 -4.70 35.00 -18.33
CA PRO A 399 -3.53 35.79 -18.70
C PRO A 399 -2.99 36.68 -17.56
N ILE A 400 -3.82 37.03 -16.56
CA ILE A 400 -3.39 37.81 -15.40
C ILE A 400 -2.48 36.96 -14.51
N VAL A 401 -2.76 35.66 -14.40
CA VAL A 401 -1.96 34.72 -13.66
C VAL A 401 -0.65 34.38 -14.38
N GLY A 402 -0.74 34.10 -15.68
CA GLY A 402 0.42 33.81 -16.52
C GLY A 402 1.26 32.65 -15.96
N ASP A 403 2.57 32.88 -15.83
CA ASP A 403 3.51 31.89 -15.31
C ASP A 403 3.70 31.93 -13.80
N LYS A 404 2.95 32.78 -13.08
CA LYS A 404 3.04 32.87 -11.61
C LYS A 404 2.49 31.63 -10.92
N LEU A 405 1.46 31.01 -11.53
CA LEU A 405 0.84 29.80 -11.00
C LEU A 405 0.40 28.89 -12.15
N LYS A 406 0.85 27.64 -12.14
CA LYS A 406 0.37 26.59 -13.02
C LYS A 406 -0.08 25.40 -12.18
N VAL A 407 -1.17 24.76 -12.61
CA VAL A 407 -1.76 23.59 -11.90
C VAL A 407 -1.96 22.47 -12.89
N ILE A 408 -1.38 21.30 -12.59
CA ILE A 408 -1.39 20.16 -13.48
C ILE A 408 -1.84 18.92 -12.70
N TYR A 409 -2.83 18.22 -13.23
CA TYR A 409 -3.20 16.90 -12.73
C TYR A 409 -2.45 15.82 -13.50
N LEU A 410 -1.60 15.07 -12.80
CA LEU A 410 -0.80 13.98 -13.37
C LEU A 410 -1.64 12.70 -13.46
N GLU A 411 -2.00 12.29 -14.66
CA GLU A 411 -2.77 11.09 -14.91
C GLU A 411 -1.95 9.82 -14.68
N ASN A 412 -2.64 8.75 -14.31
CA ASN A 412 -2.06 7.42 -14.16
C ASN A 412 -0.74 7.41 -13.38
N TYR A 413 -0.74 8.07 -12.21
CA TYR A 413 0.41 8.05 -11.31
C TYR A 413 0.81 6.61 -10.97
N ARG A 414 2.07 6.27 -11.22
CA ARG A 414 2.66 4.94 -11.11
C ARG A 414 4.17 5.05 -10.85
N VAL A 415 4.82 3.93 -10.57
CA VAL A 415 6.26 3.89 -10.26
C VAL A 415 7.11 4.60 -11.32
N THR A 416 6.88 4.35 -12.61
CA THR A 416 7.66 4.97 -13.70
C THR A 416 7.45 6.48 -13.81
N LEU A 417 6.27 6.99 -13.47
CA LEU A 417 6.03 8.44 -13.39
C LEU A 417 6.63 9.03 -12.12
N ALA A 418 6.56 8.32 -10.99
CA ALA A 418 7.21 8.72 -9.74
C ALA A 418 8.72 8.91 -9.91
N GLU A 419 9.39 8.00 -10.61
CA GLU A 419 10.83 8.08 -10.92
C GLU A 419 11.21 9.35 -11.71
N LYS A 420 10.29 9.90 -12.51
CA LYS A 420 10.51 11.15 -13.26
C LYS A 420 10.21 12.40 -12.41
N ILE A 421 9.12 12.38 -11.65
CA ILE A 421 8.57 13.56 -10.97
C ILE A 421 9.29 13.85 -9.65
N ILE A 422 9.58 12.82 -8.86
CA ILE A 422 10.14 12.99 -7.52
C ILE A 422 11.52 13.68 -7.52
N PRO A 423 12.46 13.35 -8.44
CA PRO A 423 13.74 14.05 -8.50
C PRO A 423 13.66 15.55 -8.79
N ALA A 424 12.56 15.98 -9.42
CA ALA A 424 12.33 17.39 -9.80
C ALA A 424 11.58 18.19 -8.71
N ALA A 425 11.12 17.58 -7.64
CA ALA A 425 10.32 18.25 -6.63
C ALA A 425 11.16 19.20 -5.77
N ASP A 426 10.61 20.39 -5.51
CA ASP A 426 11.11 21.31 -4.48
C ASP A 426 10.34 21.16 -3.18
N LEU A 427 9.02 20.92 -3.24
CA LEU A 427 8.13 20.78 -2.10
C LEU A 427 7.29 19.51 -2.22
N SER A 428 7.32 18.72 -1.16
CA SER A 428 6.56 17.49 -0.98
C SER A 428 5.38 17.73 -0.03
N GLU A 429 4.16 17.55 -0.52
CA GLU A 429 2.92 17.72 0.25
C GLU A 429 2.57 16.45 1.02
N GLN A 430 2.72 16.48 2.36
CA GLN A 430 2.42 15.39 3.28
C GLN A 430 1.38 15.85 4.32
N ILE A 431 0.21 16.24 3.83
CA ILE A 431 -0.82 16.98 4.55
C ILE A 431 -2.01 16.12 5.00
N SER A 432 -1.85 14.82 5.14
CA SER A 432 -2.87 13.92 5.72
C SER A 432 -3.26 14.37 7.13
N THR A 433 -4.49 14.07 7.55
CA THR A 433 -4.91 14.32 8.94
C THR A 433 -3.96 13.60 9.89
N ALA A 434 -3.58 14.26 10.99
CA ALA A 434 -2.63 13.70 11.96
C ALA A 434 -3.07 12.30 12.44
N GLY A 435 -2.13 11.36 12.50
CA GLY A 435 -2.38 9.98 12.92
C GLY A 435 -3.07 9.06 11.90
N THR A 436 -3.46 9.54 10.71
CA THR A 436 -4.20 8.74 9.72
C THR A 436 -3.32 8.09 8.66
N GLU A 437 -2.15 8.65 8.34
CA GLU A 437 -1.18 8.03 7.44
C GLU A 437 -0.20 7.19 8.26
N ALA A 438 -0.33 5.89 8.22
CA ALA A 438 0.42 4.95 9.08
C ALA A 438 1.95 5.13 9.00
N SER A 439 2.51 5.29 7.82
CA SER A 439 3.92 5.61 7.57
C SER A 439 4.07 6.50 6.35
N GLY A 440 3.47 6.10 5.23
CA GLY A 440 3.83 6.62 3.92
C GLY A 440 5.24 6.18 3.50
N THR A 441 5.49 6.21 2.20
CA THR A 441 6.83 5.98 1.62
C THR A 441 7.18 7.06 0.60
N GLY A 442 6.20 7.80 0.10
CA GLY A 442 6.40 8.93 -0.79
C GLY A 442 7.27 10.03 -0.16
N ASN A 443 6.99 10.38 1.10
CA ASN A 443 7.79 11.31 1.91
C ASN A 443 9.28 10.95 1.92
N MET A 444 9.62 9.67 2.09
CA MET A 444 11.01 9.20 2.11
C MET A 444 11.68 9.38 0.75
N LYS A 445 10.96 9.14 -0.35
CA LYS A 445 11.46 9.31 -1.72
C LYS A 445 11.74 10.77 -2.04
N PHE A 446 10.83 11.67 -1.67
CA PHE A 446 10.99 13.10 -1.84
C PHE A 446 12.18 13.63 -1.02
N MET A 447 12.29 13.24 0.24
CA MET A 447 13.39 13.64 1.11
C MET A 447 14.74 13.15 0.57
N LEU A 448 14.82 11.90 0.11
CA LEU A 448 16.06 11.34 -0.47
C LEU A 448 16.49 12.09 -1.75
N ASN A 449 15.56 12.72 -2.45
CA ASN A 449 15.81 13.53 -3.66
C ASN A 449 15.88 15.03 -3.39
N GLY A 450 16.01 15.46 -2.13
CA GLY A 450 16.27 16.85 -1.77
C GLY A 450 15.07 17.78 -1.78
N ALA A 451 13.83 17.26 -1.72
CA ALA A 451 12.65 18.09 -1.55
C ALA A 451 12.41 18.45 -0.08
N LEU A 452 11.94 19.66 0.17
CA LEU A 452 11.37 20.06 1.46
C LEU A 452 10.01 19.38 1.65
N THR A 453 9.61 19.19 2.88
CA THR A 453 8.31 18.60 3.23
C THR A 453 7.44 19.60 3.97
N ILE A 454 6.18 19.77 3.54
CA ILE A 454 5.14 20.41 4.33
C ILE A 454 4.16 19.34 4.83
N GLY A 455 3.84 19.39 6.11
CA GLY A 455 2.98 18.38 6.73
C GLY A 455 2.50 18.80 8.11
N TYR A 456 1.76 17.91 8.76
CA TYR A 456 1.36 18.03 10.17
C TYR A 456 2.23 17.12 11.04
N SER A 457 2.70 17.66 12.13
CA SER A 457 3.41 16.94 13.19
C SER A 457 2.42 16.28 14.15
#